data_c4bdfb5e4707ff52c40c10df4329b1af
#
_entry.id   c4bdfb5e4707ff52c40c10df4329b1af
#
_cell.length_a   1.000
_cell.length_b   1.000
_cell.length_c   1.000
_cell.angle_alpha   90.00
_cell.angle_beta   90.00
_cell.angle_gamma   90.00
#
_symmetry.space_group_name_H-M   'P 1'
#
loop_
_entity.id
_entity.type
_entity.pdbx_description
1 polymer ?
#
loop_
_entity_poly.entity_id
_entity_poly.type
_entity_poly.pdbx_seq_one_letter_code
_entity_poly.pdbx_strand_id
1 'polypeptide(L)'
;MTRYIHGETDPVEISRLETQARFLSRWILDGVEIGPGSFVLDMACGTGAMSRRLRARFPDVHLFGCDISQNQLLAARAEQERVRDRFPLVRCTAAALPFFSTTFDAVYCSWLLEHVPREENIAILREARRVLRPAGVAYLCEVENESLLLWPRKPLLEECFRALWDVQAAGGGDPIIGRKLHGLCTAAGYSRTDVIPTTQHFHAGSPPGYYHAMIHEFAEILRSAQDALPGPLRGRVEQACSDLYDLERQPGSSFTYTFFRARAHV
;
A
#
# COMPACT_ATOMS: atom_id res chain seq x y z
N MET A 1 8.72 -1.38 -17.63
CA MET A 1 8.83 -1.16 -16.16
C MET A 1 8.04 0.09 -15.84
N THR A 2 6.94 -0.04 -15.16
CA THR A 2 6.21 1.10 -14.62
C THR A 2 7.10 1.74 -13.56
N ARG A 3 7.40 3.02 -13.71
CA ARG A 3 8.22 3.76 -12.75
C ARG A 3 7.32 4.14 -11.57
N TYR A 4 7.75 3.84 -10.34
CA TYR A 4 7.10 4.34 -9.14
C TYR A 4 7.05 5.86 -9.18
N ILE A 5 5.85 6.44 -9.14
CA ILE A 5 5.64 7.87 -9.45
C ILE A 5 6.03 8.80 -8.30
N HIS A 6 6.20 8.28 -7.06
CA HIS A 6 6.43 9.08 -5.85
C HIS A 6 7.91 9.25 -5.45
N GLY A 7 8.87 8.77 -6.26
CA GLY A 7 10.31 8.95 -6.01
C GLY A 7 10.89 8.00 -4.94
N GLU A 8 11.57 6.96 -5.36
CA GLU A 8 12.09 5.88 -4.50
C GLU A 8 13.17 6.29 -3.47
N THR A 9 13.80 7.45 -3.63
CA THR A 9 14.93 7.91 -2.81
C THR A 9 14.64 9.15 -1.99
N ASP A 10 13.44 9.71 -2.12
CA ASP A 10 13.06 10.94 -1.44
C ASP A 10 12.90 10.69 0.07
N PRO A 11 13.64 11.38 0.96
CA PRO A 11 13.44 11.30 2.40
C PRO A 11 12.00 11.64 2.84
N VAL A 12 11.32 12.51 2.09
CA VAL A 12 9.91 12.85 2.34
C VAL A 12 9.04 11.63 2.10
N GLU A 13 9.27 10.89 1.01
CA GLU A 13 8.54 9.66 0.70
C GLU A 13 8.77 8.57 1.76
N ILE A 14 10.01 8.38 2.21
CA ILE A 14 10.32 7.43 3.28
C ILE A 14 9.55 7.79 4.57
N SER A 15 9.54 9.07 4.95
CA SER A 15 8.81 9.56 6.12
C SER A 15 7.29 9.39 5.96
N ARG A 16 6.78 9.62 4.76
CA ARG A 16 5.36 9.41 4.42
C ARG A 16 4.95 7.94 4.62
N LEU A 17 5.73 7.00 4.07
CA LEU A 17 5.46 5.56 4.21
C LEU A 17 5.48 5.09 5.68
N GLU A 18 6.38 5.62 6.50
CA GLU A 18 6.39 5.34 7.95
C GLU A 18 5.14 5.88 8.64
N THR A 19 4.73 7.08 8.29
CA THR A 19 3.53 7.72 8.84
C THR A 19 2.28 6.94 8.44
N GLN A 20 2.17 6.58 7.15
CA GLN A 20 1.09 5.77 6.61
C GLN A 20 1.00 4.42 7.36
N ALA A 21 2.12 3.68 7.47
CA ALA A 21 2.16 2.42 8.18
C ALA A 21 1.76 2.57 9.66
N ARG A 22 2.20 3.63 10.35
CA ARG A 22 1.87 3.90 11.74
C ARG A 22 0.38 4.10 11.96
N PHE A 23 -0.27 4.86 11.08
CA PHE A 23 -1.68 5.21 11.26
C PHE A 23 -2.62 4.16 10.68
N LEU A 24 -2.28 3.50 9.56
CA LEU A 24 -3.18 2.58 8.88
C LEU A 24 -3.01 1.11 9.29
N SER A 25 -1.88 0.71 9.88
CA SER A 25 -1.58 -0.71 10.17
C SER A 25 -2.67 -1.42 10.99
N ARG A 26 -3.33 -0.73 11.91
CA ARG A 26 -4.42 -1.32 12.72
C ARG A 26 -5.58 -1.83 11.84
N TRP A 27 -5.87 -1.17 10.73
CA TRP A 27 -6.94 -1.57 9.82
C TRP A 27 -6.43 -2.51 8.73
N ILE A 28 -5.22 -2.26 8.22
CA ILE A 28 -4.59 -3.06 7.16
C ILE A 28 -4.28 -4.46 7.65
N LEU A 29 -3.82 -4.61 8.91
CA LEU A 29 -3.51 -5.89 9.52
C LEU A 29 -4.71 -6.53 10.24
N ASP A 30 -5.88 -5.89 10.24
CA ASP A 30 -7.08 -6.50 10.79
C ASP A 30 -7.45 -7.77 10.00
N GLY A 31 -7.75 -8.88 10.71
CA GLY A 31 -7.99 -10.19 10.09
C GLY A 31 -6.73 -10.90 9.56
N VAL A 32 -5.53 -10.33 9.73
CA VAL A 32 -4.27 -11.07 9.54
C VAL A 32 -4.05 -11.97 10.76
N GLU A 33 -3.92 -13.26 10.50
CA GLU A 33 -3.74 -14.32 11.52
C GLU A 33 -2.50 -15.13 11.18
N ILE A 34 -1.45 -15.01 11.98
CA ILE A 34 -0.17 -15.69 11.77
C ILE A 34 0.24 -16.32 13.10
N GLY A 35 0.44 -17.64 13.10
CA GLY A 35 0.86 -18.36 14.28
C GLY A 35 2.34 -18.18 14.62
N PRO A 36 2.74 -18.44 15.88
CA PRO A 36 4.14 -18.44 16.28
C PRO A 36 4.96 -19.44 15.46
N GLY A 37 6.22 -19.08 15.15
CA GLY A 37 7.12 -19.90 14.35
C GLY A 37 6.82 -19.94 12.86
N SER A 38 5.79 -19.23 12.38
CA SER A 38 5.47 -19.15 10.94
C SER A 38 6.55 -18.42 10.15
N PHE A 39 6.80 -18.91 8.93
CA PHE A 39 7.61 -18.22 7.93
C PHE A 39 6.73 -17.26 7.14
N VAL A 40 7.07 -15.99 7.18
CA VAL A 40 6.28 -14.90 6.58
C VAL A 40 7.13 -14.12 5.58
N LEU A 41 6.61 -13.94 4.37
CA LEU A 41 7.20 -13.05 3.37
C LEU A 41 6.40 -11.74 3.29
N ASP A 42 7.05 -10.61 3.52
CA ASP A 42 6.54 -9.30 3.13
C ASP A 42 7.03 -9.01 1.70
N MET A 43 6.14 -9.18 0.73
CA MET A 43 6.40 -9.06 -0.70
C MET A 43 6.17 -7.60 -1.14
N ALA A 44 7.18 -7.01 -1.78
CA ALA A 44 7.28 -5.58 -2.07
C ALA A 44 7.31 -4.74 -0.78
N CYS A 45 8.22 -5.09 0.13
CA CYS A 45 8.28 -4.54 1.48
C CYS A 45 8.72 -3.06 1.54
N GLY A 46 9.23 -2.49 0.45
CA GLY A 46 9.69 -1.12 0.38
C GLY A 46 10.72 -0.79 1.46
N THR A 47 10.47 0.26 2.23
CA THR A 47 11.28 0.67 3.40
C THR A 47 11.14 -0.25 4.62
N GLY A 48 10.35 -1.32 4.52
CA GLY A 48 10.04 -2.22 5.62
C GLY A 48 9.11 -1.63 6.69
N ALA A 49 8.41 -0.54 6.39
CA ALA A 49 7.51 0.09 7.35
C ALA A 49 6.40 -0.87 7.80
N MET A 50 5.76 -1.59 6.87
CA MET A 50 4.77 -2.62 7.20
C MET A 50 5.40 -3.88 7.77
N SER A 51 6.59 -4.28 7.32
CA SER A 51 7.35 -5.40 7.90
C SER A 51 7.53 -5.23 9.41
N ARG A 52 7.92 -4.03 9.86
CA ARG A 52 8.06 -3.73 11.29
C ARG A 52 6.74 -3.78 12.05
N ARG A 53 5.61 -3.39 11.43
CA ARG A 53 4.27 -3.52 12.03
C ARG A 53 3.82 -4.98 12.13
N LEU A 54 4.10 -5.79 11.11
CA LEU A 54 3.91 -7.25 11.15
C LEU A 54 4.71 -7.86 12.30
N ARG A 55 6.00 -7.52 12.42
CA ARG A 55 6.88 -8.01 13.48
C ARG A 55 6.40 -7.62 14.87
N ALA A 56 5.96 -6.37 15.04
CA ALA A 56 5.44 -5.89 16.32
C ALA A 56 4.14 -6.62 16.73
N ARG A 57 3.29 -6.99 15.75
CA ARG A 57 2.04 -7.71 16.01
C ARG A 57 2.26 -9.21 16.20
N PHE A 58 3.25 -9.80 15.52
CA PHE A 58 3.57 -11.20 15.51
C PHE A 58 5.07 -11.40 15.84
N PRO A 59 5.48 -11.25 17.10
CA PRO A 59 6.91 -11.20 17.45
C PRO A 59 7.65 -12.52 17.22
N ASP A 60 6.94 -13.63 17.25
CA ASP A 60 7.51 -14.98 17.15
C ASP A 60 7.55 -15.56 15.73
N VAL A 61 7.38 -14.72 14.69
CA VAL A 61 7.46 -15.17 13.29
C VAL A 61 8.87 -15.04 12.72
N HIS A 62 9.16 -15.87 11.71
CA HIS A 62 10.34 -15.73 10.86
C HIS A 62 10.00 -14.85 9.66
N LEU A 63 10.23 -13.54 9.79
CA LEU A 63 9.91 -12.55 8.77
C LEU A 63 11.03 -12.43 7.75
N PHE A 64 10.64 -12.33 6.47
CA PHE A 64 11.49 -12.04 5.32
C PHE A 64 10.86 -10.87 4.55
N GLY A 65 11.69 -9.97 4.00
CA GLY A 65 11.21 -8.90 3.12
C GLY A 65 11.84 -9.03 1.75
N CYS A 66 11.11 -8.67 0.71
CA CYS A 66 11.69 -8.52 -0.62
C CYS A 66 11.12 -7.31 -1.35
N ASP A 67 11.97 -6.68 -2.17
CA ASP A 67 11.59 -5.57 -3.02
C ASP A 67 12.47 -5.52 -4.27
N ILE A 68 11.99 -4.89 -5.33
CA ILE A 68 12.75 -4.67 -6.56
C ILE A 68 13.72 -3.50 -6.43
N SER A 69 13.37 -2.51 -5.61
CA SER A 69 14.15 -1.29 -5.42
C SER A 69 15.30 -1.49 -4.44
N GLN A 70 16.53 -1.36 -4.93
CA GLN A 70 17.72 -1.36 -4.09
C GLN A 70 17.69 -0.22 -3.06
N ASN A 71 17.19 0.94 -3.43
CA ASN A 71 17.17 2.13 -2.58
C ASN A 71 16.19 1.95 -1.41
N GLN A 72 15.02 1.39 -1.68
CA GLN A 72 14.04 1.05 -0.65
C GLN A 72 14.62 0.03 0.35
N LEU A 73 15.30 -0.99 -0.14
CA LEU A 73 15.95 -1.99 0.72
C LEU A 73 17.11 -1.42 1.54
N LEU A 74 17.85 -0.44 1.02
CA LEU A 74 18.88 0.27 1.79
C LEU A 74 18.26 1.08 2.92
N ALA A 75 17.15 1.79 2.65
CA ALA A 75 16.39 2.49 3.68
C ALA A 75 15.83 1.53 4.74
N ALA A 76 15.30 0.38 4.30
CA ALA A 76 14.82 -0.67 5.21
C ALA A 76 15.92 -1.19 6.14
N ARG A 77 17.14 -1.43 5.61
CA ARG A 77 18.31 -1.85 6.40
C ARG A 77 18.72 -0.81 7.42
N ALA A 78 18.82 0.45 7.02
CA ALA A 78 19.17 1.55 7.92
C ALA A 78 18.16 1.63 9.09
N GLU A 79 16.88 1.48 8.79
CA GLU A 79 15.83 1.50 9.80
C GLU A 79 15.88 0.28 10.73
N GLN A 80 16.14 -0.94 10.20
CA GLN A 80 16.38 -2.14 11.00
C GLN A 80 17.52 -1.96 12.00
N GLU A 81 18.61 -1.31 11.58
CA GLU A 81 19.76 -1.01 12.46
C GLU A 81 19.39 -0.01 13.55
N ARG A 82 18.64 1.02 13.21
CA ARG A 82 18.16 2.04 14.15
C ARG A 82 17.27 1.44 15.25
N VAL A 83 16.34 0.55 14.88
CA VAL A 83 15.40 -0.06 15.83
C VAL A 83 15.90 -1.40 16.43
N ARG A 84 17.05 -1.90 15.96
CA ARG A 84 17.66 -3.18 16.39
C ARG A 84 16.75 -4.39 16.20
N ASP A 85 15.94 -4.39 15.15
CA ASP A 85 15.10 -5.53 14.75
C ASP A 85 15.45 -5.92 13.31
N ARG A 86 16.18 -7.03 13.15
CA ARG A 86 16.70 -7.49 11.87
C ARG A 86 15.93 -8.69 11.36
N PHE A 87 15.62 -8.65 10.08
CA PHE A 87 15.13 -9.78 9.28
C PHE A 87 15.75 -9.74 7.88
N PRO A 88 15.86 -10.89 7.19
CA PRO A 88 16.45 -10.96 5.84
C PRO A 88 15.70 -10.08 4.84
N LEU A 89 16.46 -9.35 4.03
CA LEU A 89 15.97 -8.54 2.91
C LEU A 89 16.59 -9.04 1.62
N VAL A 90 15.77 -9.31 0.60
CA VAL A 90 16.17 -9.85 -0.69
C VAL A 90 15.73 -8.91 -1.81
N ARG A 91 16.65 -8.58 -2.71
CA ARG A 91 16.31 -7.83 -3.92
C ARG A 91 15.80 -8.76 -5.00
N CYS A 92 14.52 -8.64 -5.38
CA CYS A 92 13.93 -9.43 -6.48
C CYS A 92 12.67 -8.76 -7.04
N THR A 93 12.20 -9.22 -8.18
CA THR A 93 10.86 -8.90 -8.66
C THR A 93 9.82 -9.83 -8.03
N ALA A 94 8.65 -9.30 -7.71
CA ALA A 94 7.53 -10.09 -7.20
C ALA A 94 6.99 -11.12 -8.23
N ALA A 95 7.27 -10.90 -9.52
CA ALA A 95 6.91 -11.84 -10.59
C ALA A 95 7.87 -13.04 -10.73
N ALA A 96 9.03 -13.04 -10.00
CA ALA A 96 10.00 -14.14 -10.00
C ALA A 96 10.73 -14.15 -8.64
N LEU A 97 10.10 -14.75 -7.65
CA LEU A 97 10.61 -14.83 -6.28
C LEU A 97 11.72 -15.86 -6.16
N PRO A 98 12.91 -15.53 -5.59
CA PRO A 98 14.05 -16.44 -5.48
C PRO A 98 13.92 -17.41 -4.29
N PHE A 99 12.72 -17.84 -4.00
CA PHE A 99 12.42 -18.79 -2.93
C PHE A 99 11.88 -20.10 -3.52
N PHE A 100 12.15 -21.20 -2.83
CA PHE A 100 11.55 -22.49 -3.18
C PHE A 100 10.02 -22.45 -3.05
N SER A 101 9.35 -23.33 -3.80
CA SER A 101 7.92 -23.54 -3.62
C SER A 101 7.65 -24.02 -2.19
N THR A 102 6.47 -23.71 -1.65
CA THR A 102 6.03 -24.19 -0.34
C THR A 102 6.98 -23.82 0.83
N THR A 103 7.53 -22.59 0.80
CA THR A 103 8.46 -22.10 1.83
C THR A 103 7.74 -21.39 2.96
N PHE A 104 6.73 -20.57 2.63
CA PHE A 104 6.10 -19.64 3.58
C PHE A 104 4.72 -20.12 4.03
N ASP A 105 4.39 -19.84 5.29
CA ASP A 105 3.06 -20.03 5.85
C ASP A 105 2.14 -18.87 5.49
N ALA A 106 2.72 -17.67 5.35
CA ALA A 106 1.99 -16.48 4.92
C ALA A 106 2.83 -15.62 3.97
N VAL A 107 2.17 -15.03 2.98
CA VAL A 107 2.69 -13.91 2.17
C VAL A 107 1.85 -12.69 2.47
N TYR A 108 2.47 -11.61 2.87
CA TYR A 108 1.84 -10.31 3.02
C TYR A 108 2.26 -9.41 1.85
N CYS A 109 1.33 -8.62 1.30
CA CYS A 109 1.60 -7.66 0.24
C CYS A 109 0.61 -6.50 0.32
N SER A 110 1.12 -5.28 0.31
CA SER A 110 0.28 -4.08 0.31
C SER A 110 0.76 -3.07 -0.71
N TRP A 111 -0.19 -2.48 -1.44
CA TRP A 111 0.02 -1.39 -2.40
C TRP A 111 1.10 -1.70 -3.45
N LEU A 112 1.08 -2.91 -3.99
CA LEU A 112 1.95 -3.34 -5.08
C LEU A 112 1.20 -3.38 -6.41
N LEU A 113 0.03 -4.07 -6.42
CA LEU A 113 -0.64 -4.44 -7.67
C LEU A 113 -1.17 -3.22 -8.44
N GLU A 114 -1.44 -2.14 -7.73
CA GLU A 114 -1.84 -0.86 -8.36
C GLU A 114 -0.73 -0.21 -9.18
N HIS A 115 0.55 -0.50 -8.86
CA HIS A 115 1.73 0.14 -9.45
C HIS A 115 2.37 -0.66 -10.58
N VAL A 116 2.05 -1.94 -10.72
CA VAL A 116 2.62 -2.82 -11.75
C VAL A 116 1.75 -2.86 -13.00
N PRO A 117 2.30 -3.22 -14.17
CA PRO A 117 1.48 -3.45 -15.36
C PRO A 117 0.37 -4.47 -15.08
N ARG A 118 -0.84 -4.17 -15.51
CA ARG A 118 -2.03 -5.00 -15.21
C ARG A 118 -1.87 -6.46 -15.63
N GLU A 119 -1.14 -6.69 -16.72
CA GLU A 119 -0.83 -8.02 -17.25
C GLU A 119 0.10 -8.82 -16.32
N GLU A 120 0.87 -8.17 -15.46
CA GLU A 120 1.77 -8.84 -14.51
C GLU A 120 1.07 -9.28 -13.21
N ASN A 121 -0.10 -8.72 -12.89
CA ASN A 121 -0.78 -8.96 -11.62
C ASN A 121 -1.04 -10.45 -11.34
N ILE A 122 -1.51 -11.19 -12.34
CA ILE A 122 -1.78 -12.63 -12.20
C ILE A 122 -0.47 -13.41 -12.02
N ALA A 123 0.61 -13.03 -12.71
CA ALA A 123 1.91 -13.68 -12.57
C ALA A 123 2.48 -13.47 -11.16
N ILE A 124 2.39 -12.26 -10.63
CA ILE A 124 2.79 -11.91 -9.25
C ILE A 124 2.01 -12.73 -8.22
N LEU A 125 0.69 -12.82 -8.38
CA LEU A 125 -0.15 -13.60 -7.48
C LEU A 125 0.11 -15.11 -7.59
N ARG A 126 0.47 -15.64 -8.77
CA ARG A 126 0.91 -17.03 -8.95
C ARG A 126 2.24 -17.30 -8.26
N GLU A 127 3.18 -16.37 -8.30
CA GLU A 127 4.46 -16.50 -7.59
C GLU A 127 4.24 -16.45 -6.07
N ALA A 128 3.40 -15.54 -5.56
CA ALA A 128 3.01 -15.53 -4.16
C ALA A 128 2.39 -16.87 -3.73
N ARG A 129 1.49 -17.42 -4.57
CA ARG A 129 0.88 -18.73 -4.33
C ARG A 129 1.89 -19.86 -4.40
N ARG A 130 2.84 -19.84 -5.33
CA ARG A 130 3.87 -20.89 -5.49
C ARG A 130 4.74 -21.03 -4.24
N VAL A 131 5.12 -19.90 -3.64
CA VAL A 131 5.99 -19.92 -2.44
C VAL A 131 5.23 -20.23 -1.15
N LEU A 132 3.90 -20.18 -1.15
CA LEU A 132 3.07 -20.58 -0.02
C LEU A 132 3.00 -22.09 0.12
N ARG A 133 3.00 -22.56 1.37
CA ARG A 133 2.74 -23.96 1.75
C ARG A 133 1.30 -24.33 1.45
N PRO A 134 0.98 -25.65 1.36
CA PRO A 134 -0.40 -26.10 1.44
C PRO A 134 -1.05 -25.54 2.73
N ALA A 135 -2.27 -24.99 2.61
CA ALA A 135 -2.97 -24.23 3.65
C ALA A 135 -2.35 -22.87 4.01
N GLY A 136 -1.33 -22.41 3.30
CA GLY A 136 -0.78 -21.06 3.43
C GLY A 136 -1.74 -19.98 2.92
N VAL A 137 -1.53 -18.75 3.37
CA VAL A 137 -2.45 -17.64 3.10
C VAL A 137 -1.68 -16.44 2.55
N ALA A 138 -2.19 -15.86 1.44
CA ALA A 138 -1.79 -14.53 1.01
C ALA A 138 -2.73 -13.48 1.60
N TYR A 139 -2.14 -12.49 2.28
CA TYR A 139 -2.81 -11.30 2.78
C TYR A 139 -2.46 -10.13 1.88
N LEU A 140 -3.46 -9.60 1.19
CA LEU A 140 -3.30 -8.50 0.24
C LEU A 140 -4.05 -7.27 0.74
N CYS A 141 -3.49 -6.08 0.52
CA CYS A 141 -4.18 -4.82 0.77
C CYS A 141 -3.93 -3.87 -0.39
N GLU A 142 -5.00 -3.42 -1.05
CA GLU A 142 -4.91 -2.61 -2.27
C GLU A 142 -5.93 -1.47 -2.28
N VAL A 143 -5.61 -0.43 -3.03
CA VAL A 143 -6.38 0.81 -3.10
C VAL A 143 -7.70 0.68 -3.85
N GLU A 144 -8.61 1.60 -3.50
CA GLU A 144 -9.85 1.88 -4.22
C GLU A 144 -9.97 3.39 -4.38
N ASN A 145 -9.18 3.95 -5.28
CA ASN A 145 -8.99 5.40 -5.38
C ASN A 145 -10.29 6.16 -5.74
N GLU A 146 -11.21 5.54 -6.49
CA GLU A 146 -12.53 6.13 -6.77
C GLU A 146 -13.42 6.27 -5.53
N SER A 147 -13.05 5.69 -4.40
CA SER A 147 -13.80 5.79 -3.14
C SER A 147 -13.54 7.06 -2.35
N LEU A 148 -12.65 7.94 -2.83
CA LEU A 148 -12.35 9.20 -2.15
C LEU A 148 -13.57 10.12 -2.17
N LEU A 149 -14.10 10.41 -0.98
CA LEU A 149 -15.23 11.33 -0.78
C LEU A 149 -14.82 12.43 0.21
N LEU A 150 -15.12 13.66 -0.16
CA LEU A 150 -14.80 14.86 0.63
C LEU A 150 -16.08 15.60 0.99
N TRP A 151 -16.16 16.07 2.24
CA TRP A 151 -17.21 16.98 2.66
C TRP A 151 -16.64 18.18 3.46
N PRO A 152 -16.91 19.41 3.06
CA PRO A 152 -17.57 19.79 1.79
C PRO A 152 -16.73 19.42 0.59
N ARG A 153 -17.37 19.31 -0.57
CA ARG A 153 -16.69 19.04 -1.84
C ARG A 153 -15.64 20.10 -2.14
N LYS A 154 -14.52 19.68 -2.73
CA LYS A 154 -13.39 20.51 -3.15
C LYS A 154 -13.09 20.24 -4.64
N PRO A 155 -13.77 20.94 -5.58
CA PRO A 155 -13.74 20.57 -7.00
C PRO A 155 -12.33 20.50 -7.61
N LEU A 156 -11.45 21.45 -7.28
CA LEU A 156 -10.07 21.42 -7.77
C LEU A 156 -9.30 20.21 -7.27
N LEU A 157 -9.44 19.90 -5.98
CA LEU A 157 -8.79 18.75 -5.35
C LEU A 157 -9.29 17.45 -5.96
N GLU A 158 -10.62 17.30 -6.16
CA GLU A 158 -11.21 16.13 -6.81
C GLU A 158 -10.72 15.99 -8.26
N GLU A 159 -10.54 17.09 -8.98
CA GLU A 159 -9.99 17.11 -10.34
C GLU A 159 -8.52 16.68 -10.38
N CYS A 160 -7.70 17.17 -9.45
CA CYS A 160 -6.30 16.78 -9.32
C CYS A 160 -6.14 15.27 -9.04
N PHE A 161 -6.91 14.72 -8.12
CA PHE A 161 -6.86 13.29 -7.84
C PHE A 161 -7.35 12.45 -9.03
N ARG A 162 -8.43 12.84 -9.69
CA ARG A 162 -8.89 12.13 -10.89
C ARG A 162 -7.82 12.12 -11.97
N ALA A 163 -7.18 13.26 -12.23
CA ALA A 163 -6.10 13.36 -13.21
C ALA A 163 -4.90 12.48 -12.81
N LEU A 164 -4.57 12.39 -11.51
CA LEU A 164 -3.51 11.50 -11.02
C LEU A 164 -3.84 10.03 -11.27
N TRP A 165 -5.07 9.61 -11.02
CA TRP A 165 -5.51 8.23 -11.29
C TRP A 165 -5.54 7.91 -12.79
N ASP A 166 -5.91 8.88 -13.64
CA ASP A 166 -5.84 8.74 -15.09
C ASP A 166 -4.38 8.57 -15.56
N VAL A 167 -3.45 9.33 -14.99
CA VAL A 167 -2.00 9.20 -15.26
C VAL A 167 -1.49 7.82 -14.82
N GLN A 168 -1.85 7.35 -13.63
CA GLN A 168 -1.50 6.01 -13.14
C GLN A 168 -2.02 4.93 -14.08
N ALA A 169 -3.30 5.04 -14.49
CA ALA A 169 -3.92 4.09 -15.40
C ALA A 169 -3.28 4.09 -16.81
N ALA A 170 -2.95 5.30 -17.33
CA ALA A 170 -2.25 5.44 -18.60
C ALA A 170 -0.83 4.88 -18.56
N GLY A 171 -0.17 4.92 -17.40
CA GLY A 171 1.12 4.31 -17.13
C GLY A 171 1.08 2.77 -16.97
N GLY A 172 -0.09 2.14 -17.09
CA GLY A 172 -0.30 0.68 -16.97
C GLY A 172 -0.70 0.21 -15.58
N GLY A 173 -0.69 1.08 -14.56
CA GLY A 173 -1.17 0.79 -13.23
C GLY A 173 -2.70 0.69 -13.12
N ASP A 174 -3.21 0.38 -11.95
CA ASP A 174 -4.65 0.20 -11.74
C ASP A 174 -5.14 0.87 -10.44
N PRO A 175 -5.64 2.12 -10.50
CA PRO A 175 -6.07 2.87 -9.33
C PRO A 175 -7.30 2.30 -8.61
N ILE A 176 -7.96 1.28 -9.19
CA ILE A 176 -9.14 0.62 -8.63
C ILE A 176 -8.92 -0.89 -8.50
N ILE A 177 -7.68 -1.31 -8.27
CA ILE A 177 -7.28 -2.72 -8.22
C ILE A 177 -7.96 -3.47 -7.07
N GLY A 178 -8.27 -2.78 -5.98
CA GLY A 178 -8.86 -3.37 -4.78
C GLY A 178 -10.14 -4.15 -5.05
N ARG A 179 -11.08 -3.58 -5.81
CA ARG A 179 -12.35 -4.24 -6.19
C ARG A 179 -12.16 -5.47 -7.09
N LYS A 180 -10.97 -5.65 -7.67
CA LYS A 180 -10.63 -6.74 -8.60
C LYS A 180 -9.93 -7.91 -7.93
N LEU A 181 -9.52 -7.79 -6.67
CA LEU A 181 -8.71 -8.79 -5.95
C LEU A 181 -9.31 -10.19 -5.99
N HIS A 182 -10.64 -10.33 -5.82
CA HIS A 182 -11.28 -11.65 -5.89
C HIS A 182 -11.04 -12.34 -7.24
N GLY A 183 -11.30 -11.64 -8.34
CA GLY A 183 -11.12 -12.18 -9.69
C GLY A 183 -9.65 -12.49 -10.00
N LEU A 184 -8.74 -11.62 -9.60
CA LEU A 184 -7.30 -11.82 -9.79
C LEU A 184 -6.77 -13.03 -9.01
N CYS A 185 -7.14 -13.20 -7.75
CA CYS A 185 -6.76 -14.35 -6.94
C CYS A 185 -7.35 -15.65 -7.51
N THR A 186 -8.62 -15.62 -7.96
CA THR A 186 -9.24 -16.77 -8.64
C THR A 186 -8.46 -17.16 -9.90
N ALA A 187 -8.11 -16.18 -10.75
CA ALA A 187 -7.33 -16.40 -11.97
C ALA A 187 -5.89 -16.88 -11.68
N ALA A 188 -5.35 -16.52 -10.53
CA ALA A 188 -4.04 -17.00 -10.05
C ALA A 188 -4.10 -18.41 -9.43
N GLY A 189 -5.30 -18.97 -9.22
CA GLY A 189 -5.52 -20.35 -8.77
C GLY A 189 -5.63 -20.53 -7.26
N TYR A 190 -5.92 -19.47 -6.50
CA TYR A 190 -6.26 -19.59 -5.08
C TYR A 190 -7.60 -20.33 -4.92
N SER A 191 -7.68 -21.23 -3.94
CA SER A 191 -8.86 -22.09 -3.71
C SER A 191 -10.04 -21.33 -3.12
N ARG A 192 -9.74 -20.28 -2.32
CA ARG A 192 -10.73 -19.41 -1.69
C ARG A 192 -10.12 -18.02 -1.51
N THR A 193 -10.92 -16.98 -1.76
CA THR A 193 -10.52 -15.59 -1.52
C THR A 193 -11.67 -14.83 -0.85
N ASP A 194 -11.43 -14.40 0.38
CA ASP A 194 -12.32 -13.50 1.11
C ASP A 194 -11.83 -12.08 0.90
N VAL A 195 -12.66 -11.20 0.34
CA VAL A 195 -12.31 -9.79 0.09
C VAL A 195 -13.19 -8.90 0.93
N ILE A 196 -12.57 -7.99 1.69
CA ILE A 196 -13.24 -7.13 2.66
C ILE A 196 -12.92 -5.67 2.34
N PRO A 197 -13.92 -4.86 1.94
CA PRO A 197 -13.74 -3.41 1.85
C PRO A 197 -13.53 -2.85 3.27
N THR A 198 -12.54 -1.97 3.40
CA THR A 198 -12.23 -1.32 4.66
C THR A 198 -12.33 0.19 4.46
N THR A 199 -13.49 0.72 4.79
CA THR A 199 -13.78 2.14 4.65
C THR A 199 -13.39 2.87 5.92
N GLN A 200 -12.61 3.94 5.75
CA GLN A 200 -12.25 4.85 6.81
C GLN A 200 -12.94 6.19 6.60
N HIS A 201 -13.51 6.72 7.67
CA HIS A 201 -14.16 8.03 7.67
C HIS A 201 -13.46 8.90 8.70
N PHE A 202 -12.70 9.89 8.23
CA PHE A 202 -11.91 10.79 9.05
C PHE A 202 -12.62 12.14 9.20
N HIS A 203 -12.61 12.69 10.40
CA HIS A 203 -13.19 13.99 10.74
C HIS A 203 -12.55 14.53 12.03
N ALA A 204 -12.87 15.74 12.45
CA ALA A 204 -12.29 16.35 13.65
C ALA A 204 -12.47 15.54 14.95
N GLY A 205 -13.49 14.66 15.02
CA GLY A 205 -13.71 13.74 16.14
C GLY A 205 -13.04 12.37 15.98
N SER A 206 -12.24 12.14 14.94
CA SER A 206 -11.42 10.93 14.80
C SER A 206 -10.38 10.84 15.92
N PRO A 207 -9.82 9.64 16.20
CA PRO A 207 -8.73 9.52 17.16
C PRO A 207 -7.62 10.55 16.89
N PRO A 208 -6.97 11.11 17.92
CA PRO A 208 -6.01 12.19 17.75
C PRO A 208 -4.94 11.89 16.71
N GLY A 209 -4.74 12.82 15.79
CA GLY A 209 -3.74 12.76 14.73
C GLY A 209 -4.15 11.96 13.48
N TYR A 210 -5.23 11.16 13.50
CA TYR A 210 -5.62 10.36 12.33
C TYR A 210 -6.11 11.21 11.16
N TYR A 211 -6.98 12.17 11.42
CA TYR A 211 -7.48 13.06 10.35
C TYR A 211 -6.33 13.89 9.79
N HIS A 212 -5.52 14.49 10.67
CA HIS A 212 -4.30 15.20 10.29
C HIS A 212 -3.37 14.35 9.41
N ALA A 213 -3.05 13.14 9.86
CA ALA A 213 -2.15 12.24 9.11
C ALA A 213 -2.67 11.94 7.71
N MET A 214 -3.98 11.72 7.56
CA MET A 214 -4.57 11.43 6.25
C MET A 214 -4.61 12.66 5.34
N ILE A 215 -4.90 13.84 5.87
CA ILE A 215 -4.82 15.10 5.11
C ILE A 215 -3.40 15.31 4.57
N HIS A 216 -2.38 15.14 5.42
CA HIS A 216 -0.99 15.29 5.02
C HIS A 216 -0.54 14.20 4.03
N GLU A 217 -0.96 12.95 4.25
CA GLU A 217 -0.69 11.84 3.35
C GLU A 217 -1.14 12.15 1.92
N PHE A 218 -2.39 12.58 1.76
CA PHE A 218 -2.95 12.88 0.44
C PHE A 218 -2.37 14.16 -0.17
N ALA A 219 -1.96 15.13 0.64
CA ALA A 219 -1.25 16.29 0.15
C ALA A 219 0.14 15.91 -0.42
N GLU A 220 0.90 15.07 0.29
CA GLU A 220 2.21 14.60 -0.20
C GLU A 220 2.09 13.70 -1.43
N ILE A 221 1.05 12.87 -1.53
CA ILE A 221 0.75 12.10 -2.75
C ILE A 221 0.58 13.04 -3.95
N LEU A 222 -0.17 14.12 -3.83
CA LEU A 222 -0.34 15.09 -4.92
C LEU A 222 0.96 15.82 -5.25
N ARG A 223 1.72 16.26 -4.26
CA ARG A 223 3.00 16.96 -4.47
C ARG A 223 4.02 16.08 -5.16
N SER A 224 4.19 14.85 -4.69
CA SER A 224 5.17 13.91 -5.26
C SER A 224 4.86 13.54 -6.71
N ALA A 225 3.58 13.59 -7.10
CA ALA A 225 3.13 13.30 -8.46
C ALA A 225 2.89 14.55 -9.32
N GLN A 226 3.19 15.77 -8.82
CA GLN A 226 2.89 17.04 -9.48
C GLN A 226 3.37 17.09 -10.92
N ASP A 227 4.60 16.64 -11.18
CA ASP A 227 5.20 16.70 -12.52
C ASP A 227 4.53 15.77 -13.55
N ALA A 228 3.83 14.73 -13.07
CA ALA A 228 3.09 13.81 -13.91
C ALA A 228 1.70 14.36 -14.32
N LEU A 229 1.17 15.34 -13.58
CA LEU A 229 -0.15 15.90 -13.85
C LEU A 229 -0.18 16.74 -15.15
N PRO A 230 -1.35 16.84 -15.81
CA PRO A 230 -1.55 17.75 -16.94
C PRO A 230 -1.16 19.19 -16.60
N GLY A 231 -0.57 19.90 -17.57
CA GLY A 231 -0.03 21.25 -17.38
C GLY A 231 -0.95 22.23 -16.63
N PRO A 232 -2.25 22.34 -16.97
CA PRO A 232 -3.18 23.24 -16.26
C PRO A 232 -3.35 22.92 -14.77
N LEU A 233 -3.24 21.64 -14.37
CA LEU A 233 -3.38 21.19 -12.97
C LEU A 233 -2.05 21.24 -12.22
N ARG A 234 -0.92 20.99 -12.91
CA ARG A 234 0.42 21.01 -12.32
C ARG A 234 0.69 22.30 -11.54
N GLY A 235 0.37 23.47 -12.12
CA GLY A 235 0.56 24.77 -11.47
C GLY A 235 -0.43 25.06 -10.32
N ARG A 236 -1.41 24.18 -10.08
CA ARG A 236 -2.46 24.37 -9.08
C ARG A 236 -2.41 23.35 -7.94
N VAL A 237 -1.40 22.49 -7.89
CA VAL A 237 -1.26 21.43 -6.85
C VAL A 237 -1.22 22.05 -5.46
N GLU A 238 -0.47 23.12 -5.24
CA GLU A 238 -0.42 23.77 -3.92
C GLU A 238 -1.78 24.36 -3.50
N GLN A 239 -2.58 24.84 -4.45
CA GLN A 239 -3.94 25.27 -4.17
C GLN A 239 -4.82 24.08 -3.76
N ALA A 240 -4.70 22.94 -4.44
CA ALA A 240 -5.41 21.71 -4.09
C ALA A 240 -4.97 21.17 -2.71
N CYS A 241 -3.68 21.25 -2.38
CA CYS A 241 -3.18 20.90 -1.05
C CYS A 241 -3.72 21.87 0.02
N SER A 242 -3.83 23.17 -0.27
CA SER A 242 -4.48 24.12 0.64
C SER A 242 -5.94 23.76 0.90
N ASP A 243 -6.66 23.29 -0.12
CA ASP A 243 -8.04 22.81 0.04
C ASP A 243 -8.15 21.61 1.01
N LEU A 244 -7.15 20.70 1.02
CA LEU A 244 -7.05 19.61 2.00
C LEU A 244 -6.83 20.13 3.43
N TYR A 245 -5.90 21.06 3.62
CA TYR A 245 -5.64 21.65 4.93
C TYR A 245 -6.82 22.48 5.46
N ASP A 246 -7.58 23.10 4.54
CA ASP A 246 -8.81 23.79 4.89
C ASP A 246 -9.90 22.84 5.39
N LEU A 247 -10.00 21.63 4.79
CA LEU A 247 -10.90 20.59 5.30
C LEU A 247 -10.58 20.25 6.74
N GLU A 248 -9.31 20.05 7.08
CA GLU A 248 -8.92 19.72 8.48
C GLU A 248 -9.37 20.76 9.48
N ARG A 249 -9.32 22.05 9.09
CA ARG A 249 -9.66 23.20 9.95
C ARG A 249 -11.16 23.50 9.99
N GLN A 250 -11.92 23.00 9.01
CA GLN A 250 -13.34 23.32 8.87
C GLN A 250 -14.20 22.43 9.77
N PRO A 251 -14.96 22.95 10.74
CA PRO A 251 -15.89 22.16 11.53
C PRO A 251 -16.90 21.42 10.65
N GLY A 252 -17.15 20.15 10.98
CA GLY A 252 -18.11 19.30 10.25
C GLY A 252 -17.60 18.77 8.90
N SER A 253 -16.35 19.03 8.56
CA SER A 253 -15.71 18.41 7.39
C SER A 253 -15.40 16.95 7.63
N SER A 254 -15.30 16.20 6.53
CA SER A 254 -14.89 14.80 6.57
C SER A 254 -14.19 14.38 5.28
N PHE A 255 -13.44 13.30 5.41
CA PHE A 255 -12.69 12.63 4.37
C PHE A 255 -12.97 11.14 4.49
N THR A 256 -13.48 10.51 3.44
CA THR A 256 -13.74 9.08 3.41
C THR A 256 -12.91 8.42 2.33
N TYR A 257 -12.30 7.29 2.67
CA TYR A 257 -11.50 6.50 1.75
C TYR A 257 -11.61 5.01 2.04
N THR A 258 -11.63 4.19 0.99
CA THR A 258 -11.70 2.74 1.10
C THR A 258 -10.46 2.09 0.49
N PHE A 259 -9.94 1.08 1.14
CA PHE A 259 -9.04 0.10 0.56
C PHE A 259 -9.63 -1.30 0.73
N PHE A 260 -9.20 -2.24 -0.10
CA PHE A 260 -9.67 -3.62 -0.02
C PHE A 260 -8.59 -4.51 0.55
N ARG A 261 -8.97 -5.35 1.49
CA ARG A 261 -8.12 -6.42 2.01
C ARG A 261 -8.60 -7.75 1.46
N ALA A 262 -7.66 -8.60 1.05
CA ALA A 262 -7.98 -9.94 0.63
C ALA A 262 -7.21 -10.97 1.48
N ARG A 263 -7.88 -12.07 1.79
CA ARG A 263 -7.32 -13.26 2.40
C ARG A 263 -7.52 -14.41 1.42
N ALA A 264 -6.42 -14.79 0.74
CA ALA A 264 -6.45 -15.77 -0.33
C ALA A 264 -5.73 -17.05 0.08
N HIS A 265 -6.43 -18.18 0.05
CA HIS A 265 -5.98 -19.48 0.49
C HIS A 265 -5.47 -20.34 -0.67
N VAL A 266 -4.37 -21.09 -0.45
CA VAL A 266 -3.79 -22.01 -1.47
C VAL A 266 -4.68 -23.21 -1.70
#